data_fcd9d2e82c3e100a15b2c72fde8e6ed0
#
_entry.id   fcd9d2e82c3e100a15b2c72fde8e6ed0
#
_cell.length_a   1.000
_cell.length_b   1.000
_cell.length_c   1.000
_cell.angle_alpha   90.00
_cell.angle_beta   90.00
_cell.angle_gamma   90.00
#
_symmetry.space_group_name_H-M   'P 1'
#
loop_
_entity.id
_entity.type
_entity.pdbx_description
1 polymer ?
#
loop_
_entity_poly.entity_id
_entity_poly.type
_entity_poly.pdbx_seq_one_letter_code
_entity_poly.pdbx_strand_id
1 'polypeptide(L)'
;KRFGLTPQVYIIFGLSSQKTPLPLKLSEFKFELPSSLIAAQPLPNRDDSRMMVINRKTQTIEHRQFRDILDLFGEGDSLVLNNSKVFRARMYGNKEKTGAMIEVFLLRELNASMRMWDALVDPARKIRVGNKLYFGENDELIAEVVDNTTSRGRTIRFIFDGDDEGYRKALTTFGETPLPKEMGRDVQPEDEERYQTIFAKRIGAVAAPTAGMHFSRAVLKRMELKGIETPEITLHVGLGVFKPVEVEDLTKHKPESE
;
A
#
# COMPACT_ATOMS: atom_id res chain seq x y z
N LYS A 1 -14.76 16.24 -23.39
CA LYS A 1 -14.54 14.83 -23.05
C LYS A 1 -13.58 14.82 -21.87
N ARG A 2 -14.06 14.49 -20.66
CA ARG A 2 -13.24 14.37 -19.45
C ARG A 2 -12.43 13.07 -19.57
N PHE A 3 -11.13 13.18 -19.76
CA PHE A 3 -10.23 12.04 -19.66
C PHE A 3 -9.91 11.82 -18.17
N GLY A 4 -10.54 10.82 -17.54
CA GLY A 4 -10.10 10.31 -16.26
C GLY A 4 -8.68 9.78 -16.42
N LEU A 5 -7.74 10.30 -15.64
CA LEU A 5 -6.38 9.81 -15.63
C LEU A 5 -6.31 8.55 -14.77
N THR A 6 -6.08 7.43 -15.42
CA THR A 6 -5.80 6.14 -14.80
C THR A 6 -4.42 6.14 -14.14
N PRO A 7 -4.18 5.31 -13.12
CA PRO A 7 -2.86 5.11 -12.54
C PRO A 7 -1.82 4.86 -13.62
N GLN A 8 -0.67 5.52 -13.53
CA GLN A 8 0.43 5.35 -14.48
C GLN A 8 1.50 4.47 -13.87
N VAL A 9 1.96 3.49 -14.64
CA VAL A 9 3.12 2.68 -14.30
C VAL A 9 4.34 3.30 -14.97
N TYR A 10 5.41 3.49 -14.20
CA TYR A 10 6.67 4.01 -14.69
C TYR A 10 7.69 2.87 -14.80
N ILE A 11 8.25 2.69 -15.99
CA ILE A 11 9.33 1.74 -16.23
C ILE A 11 10.55 2.56 -16.64
N ILE A 12 11.62 2.48 -15.84
CA ILE A 12 12.84 3.26 -16.04
C ILE A 12 13.94 2.29 -16.47
N PHE A 13 14.46 2.43 -17.70
CA PHE A 13 15.57 1.68 -18.20
C PHE A 13 16.87 2.49 -18.15
N GLY A 14 17.94 1.88 -17.71
CA GLY A 14 19.30 2.40 -17.81
C GLY A 14 20.14 2.21 -16.56
N LEU A 15 21.28 1.55 -16.72
CA LEU A 15 22.32 1.51 -15.70
C LEU A 15 23.09 2.84 -15.72
N SER A 16 23.20 3.49 -14.58
CA SER A 16 23.94 4.74 -14.42
C SER A 16 25.42 4.45 -14.34
N SER A 17 26.24 5.11 -15.18
CA SER A 17 27.65 5.30 -14.89
C SER A 17 27.80 6.17 -13.64
N GLN A 18 28.66 5.76 -12.71
CA GLN A 18 28.93 6.45 -11.45
C GLN A 18 29.45 7.87 -11.70
N LYS A 19 28.58 8.87 -11.61
CA LYS A 19 28.95 10.22 -11.21
C LYS A 19 28.42 10.38 -9.80
N THR A 20 29.24 10.91 -8.89
CA THR A 20 28.79 11.31 -7.55
C THR A 20 27.49 12.08 -7.70
N PRO A 21 26.36 11.61 -7.17
CA PRO A 21 25.11 12.30 -7.36
C PRO A 21 25.22 13.67 -6.68
N LEU A 22 24.88 14.73 -7.42
CA LEU A 22 24.60 16.04 -6.82
C LEU A 22 23.53 15.81 -5.74
N PRO A 23 23.64 16.50 -4.57
CA PRO A 23 22.64 16.36 -3.53
C PRO A 23 21.29 16.81 -4.09
N LEU A 24 20.37 15.85 -4.28
CA LEU A 24 19.00 16.11 -4.70
C LEU A 24 18.24 16.73 -3.54
N LYS A 25 17.55 17.82 -3.79
CA LYS A 25 16.74 18.53 -2.78
C LYS A 25 15.27 18.14 -2.90
N LEU A 26 14.59 17.95 -1.78
CA LEU A 26 13.16 17.67 -1.73
C LEU A 26 12.35 18.76 -2.45
N SER A 27 12.74 20.03 -2.31
CA SER A 27 12.09 21.16 -2.97
C SER A 27 12.07 21.09 -4.49
N GLU A 28 13.04 20.40 -5.13
CA GLU A 28 13.09 20.21 -6.58
C GLU A 28 11.98 19.27 -7.10
N PHE A 29 11.35 18.47 -6.20
CA PHE A 29 10.27 17.54 -6.53
C PHE A 29 8.88 18.10 -6.14
N LYS A 30 8.82 19.32 -5.63
CA LYS A 30 7.56 19.95 -5.25
C LYS A 30 6.79 20.40 -6.48
N PHE A 31 5.58 19.88 -6.63
CA PHE A 31 4.64 20.29 -7.68
C PHE A 31 3.21 20.23 -7.15
N GLU A 32 2.30 20.91 -7.81
CA GLU A 32 0.88 20.82 -7.51
C GLU A 32 0.27 19.61 -8.26
N LEU A 33 -0.36 18.72 -7.51
CA LEU A 33 -1.11 17.59 -8.07
C LEU A 33 -2.61 17.84 -7.86
N PRO A 34 -3.35 18.27 -8.89
CA PRO A 34 -4.79 18.44 -8.78
C PRO A 34 -5.47 17.10 -8.46
N SER A 35 -6.42 17.09 -7.52
CA SER A 35 -7.17 15.89 -7.15
C SER A 35 -7.92 15.26 -8.33
N SER A 36 -8.29 16.06 -9.33
CA SER A 36 -8.92 15.58 -10.57
C SER A 36 -8.02 14.67 -11.42
N LEU A 37 -6.71 14.65 -11.16
CA LEU A 37 -5.75 13.79 -11.83
C LEU A 37 -5.56 12.44 -11.09
N ILE A 38 -6.13 12.29 -9.90
CA ILE A 38 -6.11 11.04 -9.15
C ILE A 38 -7.33 10.22 -9.56
N ALA A 39 -7.09 9.01 -10.08
CA ALA A 39 -8.18 8.11 -10.47
C ALA A 39 -8.89 7.58 -9.21
N ALA A 40 -10.20 7.81 -9.11
CA ALA A 40 -11.01 7.28 -8.02
C ALA A 40 -11.39 5.80 -8.24
N GLN A 41 -11.46 5.35 -9.50
CA GLN A 41 -11.86 3.98 -9.85
C GLN A 41 -10.81 3.34 -10.77
N PRO A 42 -10.55 2.02 -10.63
CA PRO A 42 -9.69 1.29 -11.56
C PRO A 42 -10.42 1.08 -12.90
N LEU A 43 -9.65 0.88 -13.98
CA LEU A 43 -10.21 0.43 -15.23
C LEU A 43 -10.78 -1.00 -15.12
N PRO A 44 -11.73 -1.40 -15.96
CA PRO A 44 -12.26 -2.77 -15.96
C PRO A 44 -11.17 -3.83 -16.09
N ASN A 45 -10.26 -3.69 -17.05
CA ASN A 45 -9.11 -4.55 -17.20
C ASN A 45 -7.85 -3.91 -16.60
N ARG A 46 -7.05 -4.70 -15.88
CA ARG A 46 -5.84 -4.22 -15.21
C ARG A 46 -4.79 -3.71 -16.18
N ASP A 47 -4.63 -4.35 -17.32
CA ASP A 47 -3.63 -4.09 -18.36
C ASP A 47 -4.04 -3.04 -19.40
N ASP A 48 -5.24 -2.46 -19.27
CA ASP A 48 -5.66 -1.29 -20.06
C ASP A 48 -5.11 0.04 -19.53
N SER A 49 -4.47 0.03 -18.36
CA SER A 49 -3.87 1.23 -17.75
C SER A 49 -2.82 1.85 -18.67
N ARG A 50 -2.72 3.17 -18.60
CA ARG A 50 -1.66 3.90 -19.31
C ARG A 50 -0.31 3.61 -18.69
N MET A 51 0.70 3.44 -19.53
CA MET A 51 2.10 3.24 -19.17
C MET A 51 2.96 4.35 -19.75
N MET A 52 3.82 4.95 -18.94
CA MET A 52 4.85 5.87 -19.39
C MET A 52 6.18 5.12 -19.47
N VAL A 53 6.81 5.13 -20.64
CA VAL A 53 8.12 4.54 -20.87
C VAL A 53 9.14 5.66 -20.99
N ILE A 54 10.13 5.67 -20.10
CA ILE A 54 11.19 6.67 -20.07
C ILE A 54 12.50 6.00 -20.47
N ASN A 55 13.06 6.40 -21.60
CA ASN A 55 14.38 5.95 -22.03
C ASN A 55 15.45 7.00 -21.66
N ARG A 56 16.23 6.69 -20.63
CA ARG A 56 17.25 7.62 -20.11
C ARG A 56 18.44 7.82 -21.08
N LYS A 57 18.71 6.87 -21.97
CA LYS A 57 19.80 6.99 -22.95
C LYS A 57 19.44 7.94 -24.09
N THR A 58 18.22 7.78 -24.63
CA THR A 58 17.72 8.62 -25.73
C THR A 58 17.00 9.88 -25.26
N GLN A 59 16.76 10.02 -23.95
CA GLN A 59 15.99 11.13 -23.35
C GLN A 59 14.57 11.24 -23.92
N THR A 60 13.95 10.10 -24.27
CA THR A 60 12.60 10.06 -24.81
C THR A 60 11.58 9.59 -23.77
N ILE A 61 10.36 10.11 -23.90
CA ILE A 61 9.20 9.71 -23.12
C ILE A 61 8.14 9.23 -24.09
N GLU A 62 7.65 8.01 -23.91
CA GLU A 62 6.57 7.42 -24.70
C GLU A 62 5.38 7.10 -23.81
N HIS A 63 4.17 7.25 -24.34
CA HIS A 63 2.93 6.86 -23.68
C HIS A 63 2.35 5.64 -24.39
N ARG A 64 2.19 4.54 -23.63
CA ARG A 64 1.70 3.24 -24.11
C ARG A 64 0.56 2.74 -23.21
N GLN A 65 0.01 1.57 -23.52
CA GLN A 65 -0.81 0.80 -22.59
C GLN A 65 0.06 -0.19 -21.82
N PHE A 66 -0.37 -0.60 -20.61
CA PHE A 66 0.42 -1.52 -19.80
C PHE A 66 0.68 -2.86 -20.51
N ARG A 67 -0.26 -3.34 -21.31
CA ARG A 67 -0.09 -4.58 -22.09
C ARG A 67 1.13 -4.55 -23.05
N ASP A 68 1.57 -3.37 -23.44
CA ASP A 68 2.74 -3.18 -24.31
C ASP A 68 4.06 -3.39 -23.55
N ILE A 69 4.00 -3.66 -22.24
CA ILE A 69 5.16 -4.06 -21.43
C ILE A 69 5.87 -5.28 -22.03
N LEU A 70 5.12 -6.13 -22.72
CA LEU A 70 5.66 -7.30 -23.42
C LEU A 70 6.70 -6.96 -24.49
N ASP A 71 6.66 -5.77 -25.05
CA ASP A 71 7.61 -5.31 -26.07
C ASP A 71 8.95 -4.84 -25.47
N LEU A 72 8.96 -4.66 -24.13
CA LEU A 72 10.11 -4.15 -23.39
C LEU A 72 11.02 -5.27 -22.86
N PHE A 73 10.55 -6.51 -22.86
CA PHE A 73 11.26 -7.69 -22.36
C PHE A 73 11.41 -8.75 -23.43
N GLY A 74 12.50 -9.51 -23.35
CA GLY A 74 12.82 -10.62 -24.24
C GLY A 74 13.18 -11.90 -23.51
N GLU A 75 13.50 -12.93 -24.27
CA GLU A 75 13.99 -14.20 -23.73
C GLU A 75 15.26 -13.98 -22.89
N GLY A 76 15.31 -14.60 -21.72
CA GLY A 76 16.39 -14.46 -20.75
C GLY A 76 16.26 -13.27 -19.78
N ASP A 77 15.25 -12.40 -19.95
CA ASP A 77 14.94 -11.41 -18.94
C ASP A 77 14.19 -12.03 -17.77
N SER A 78 14.37 -11.47 -16.57
CA SER A 78 13.66 -11.86 -15.35
C SER A 78 12.89 -10.68 -14.78
N LEU A 79 11.59 -10.88 -14.51
CA LEU A 79 10.71 -9.91 -13.85
C LEU A 79 10.38 -10.36 -12.43
N VAL A 80 10.98 -9.71 -11.45
CA VAL A 80 10.73 -10.05 -10.03
C VAL A 80 9.37 -9.52 -9.56
N LEU A 81 8.52 -10.42 -9.06
CA LEU A 81 7.17 -10.10 -8.60
C LEU A 81 7.10 -10.10 -7.07
N ASN A 82 6.45 -9.09 -6.49
CA ASN A 82 6.18 -9.04 -5.06
C ASN A 82 4.83 -9.72 -4.76
N ASN A 83 4.86 -10.89 -4.10
CA ASN A 83 3.69 -11.70 -3.80
C ASN A 83 3.03 -11.36 -2.44
N SER A 84 3.38 -10.25 -1.81
CA SER A 84 2.72 -9.82 -0.59
C SER A 84 1.23 -9.55 -0.84
N LYS A 85 0.40 -9.87 0.17
CA LYS A 85 -1.05 -9.70 0.13
C LYS A 85 -1.49 -8.66 1.15
N VAL A 86 -2.29 -7.70 0.71
CA VAL A 86 -2.89 -6.68 1.57
C VAL A 86 -3.99 -7.31 2.41
N PHE A 87 -4.05 -6.96 3.68
CA PHE A 87 -5.15 -7.34 4.57
C PHE A 87 -6.02 -6.12 4.91
N ARG A 88 -7.18 -6.34 5.48
CA ARG A 88 -8.12 -5.29 5.89
C ARG A 88 -7.57 -4.56 7.13
N ALA A 89 -6.68 -3.60 6.89
CA ALA A 89 -5.87 -2.96 7.92
C ALA A 89 -6.51 -1.73 8.55
N ARG A 90 -7.51 -1.11 7.92
CA ARG A 90 -8.15 0.09 8.43
C ARG A 90 -9.42 -0.25 9.18
N MET A 91 -9.55 0.27 10.39
CA MET A 91 -10.68 0.01 11.28
C MET A 91 -11.22 1.33 11.80
N TYR A 92 -12.52 1.46 11.85
CA TYR A 92 -13.21 2.58 12.48
C TYR A 92 -13.94 2.12 13.72
N GLY A 93 -13.87 2.91 14.77
CA GLY A 93 -14.49 2.58 16.04
C GLY A 93 -14.70 3.83 16.92
N ASN A 94 -14.97 3.59 18.18
CA ASN A 94 -15.28 4.65 19.13
C ASN A 94 -14.34 4.59 20.34
N LYS A 95 -13.95 5.77 20.81
CA LYS A 95 -13.15 5.89 22.02
C LYS A 95 -14.03 5.72 23.26
N GLU A 96 -13.53 4.94 24.23
CA GLU A 96 -14.13 4.83 25.56
C GLU A 96 -14.50 6.19 26.15
N LYS A 97 -15.57 6.25 26.94
CA LYS A 97 -16.08 7.42 27.68
C LYS A 97 -16.61 8.56 26.82
N THR A 98 -16.07 8.82 25.67
CA THR A 98 -16.46 9.99 24.86
C THR A 98 -17.29 9.63 23.63
N GLY A 99 -17.29 8.36 23.22
CA GLY A 99 -17.92 7.91 21.97
C GLY A 99 -17.33 8.55 20.71
N ALA A 100 -16.20 9.28 20.85
CA ALA A 100 -15.59 9.95 19.70
C ALA A 100 -15.11 8.93 18.67
N MET A 101 -15.48 9.14 17.40
CA MET A 101 -15.00 8.33 16.30
C MET A 101 -13.47 8.35 16.22
N ILE A 102 -12.89 7.20 16.00
CA ILE A 102 -11.44 7.00 15.83
C ILE A 102 -11.16 6.09 14.64
N GLU A 103 -10.00 6.28 14.03
CA GLU A 103 -9.43 5.36 13.06
C GLU A 103 -8.22 4.66 13.68
N VAL A 104 -8.14 3.34 13.49
CA VAL A 104 -6.97 2.52 13.78
C VAL A 104 -6.52 1.89 12.48
N PHE A 105 -5.27 2.09 12.14
CA PHE A 105 -4.65 1.54 10.96
C PHE A 105 -3.57 0.54 11.40
N LEU A 106 -3.86 -0.74 11.29
CA LEU A 106 -2.97 -1.82 11.67
C LEU A 106 -1.77 -1.86 10.73
N LEU A 107 -0.56 -1.99 11.28
CA LEU A 107 0.68 -2.04 10.51
C LEU A 107 1.26 -3.45 10.51
N ARG A 108 1.59 -3.95 11.68
CA ARG A 108 2.27 -5.23 11.88
C ARG A 108 1.81 -5.89 13.18
N GLU A 109 1.62 -7.20 13.14
CA GLU A 109 1.42 -7.99 14.35
C GLU A 109 2.75 -8.18 15.07
N LEU A 110 2.83 -7.66 16.30
CA LEU A 110 4.04 -7.75 17.13
C LEU A 110 4.11 -9.05 17.91
N ASN A 111 2.95 -9.52 18.37
CA ASN A 111 2.85 -10.76 19.14
C ASN A 111 1.46 -11.37 18.99
N ALA A 112 1.37 -12.52 18.32
CA ALA A 112 0.11 -13.19 18.04
C ALA A 112 -0.57 -13.72 19.31
N SER A 113 0.17 -14.32 20.25
CA SER A 113 -0.41 -14.90 21.48
C SER A 113 -0.96 -13.82 22.43
N MET A 114 -0.38 -12.63 22.39
CA MET A 114 -0.86 -11.47 23.15
C MET A 114 -1.80 -10.58 22.34
N ARG A 115 -2.04 -10.88 21.07
CA ARG A 115 -2.84 -10.09 20.13
C ARG A 115 -2.39 -8.63 20.06
N MET A 116 -1.06 -8.43 20.05
CA MET A 116 -0.44 -7.09 20.05
C MET A 116 -0.08 -6.68 18.62
N TRP A 117 -0.38 -5.41 18.33
CA TRP A 117 -0.14 -4.81 17.03
C TRP A 117 0.54 -3.45 17.14
N ASP A 118 1.40 -3.15 16.19
CA ASP A 118 1.77 -1.78 15.87
C ASP A 118 0.70 -1.18 14.95
N ALA A 119 0.28 0.05 15.26
CA ALA A 119 -0.81 0.70 14.54
C ALA A 119 -0.62 2.22 14.50
N LEU A 120 -1.16 2.86 13.46
CA LEU A 120 -1.40 4.29 13.46
C LEU A 120 -2.81 4.57 13.95
N VAL A 121 -2.99 5.73 14.61
CA VAL A 121 -4.30 6.13 15.10
C VAL A 121 -4.63 7.57 14.71
N ASP A 122 -5.91 7.85 14.48
CA ASP A 122 -6.41 9.19 14.23
C ASP A 122 -7.75 9.43 14.96
N PRO A 123 -7.92 10.54 15.67
CA PRO A 123 -6.96 11.63 15.96
C PRO A 123 -5.95 11.25 17.06
N ALA A 124 -4.68 11.20 16.74
CA ALA A 124 -3.62 10.70 17.64
C ALA A 124 -3.52 11.45 18.98
N ARG A 125 -3.81 12.77 18.99
CA ARG A 125 -3.76 13.59 20.21
C ARG A 125 -4.78 13.16 21.28
N LYS A 126 -5.87 12.53 20.86
CA LYS A 126 -6.96 12.09 21.74
C LYS A 126 -6.82 10.63 22.20
N ILE A 127 -5.93 9.87 21.58
CA ILE A 127 -5.74 8.43 21.83
C ILE A 127 -4.41 8.24 22.57
N ARG A 128 -4.50 7.92 23.87
CA ARG A 128 -3.37 7.82 24.81
C ARG A 128 -3.28 6.42 25.40
N VAL A 129 -2.12 6.07 25.95
CA VAL A 129 -1.91 4.84 26.70
C VAL A 129 -3.00 4.67 27.76
N GLY A 130 -3.54 3.45 27.89
CA GLY A 130 -4.65 3.10 28.77
C GLY A 130 -6.04 3.39 28.21
N ASN A 131 -6.16 4.04 27.04
CA ASN A 131 -7.49 4.18 26.42
C ASN A 131 -7.94 2.85 25.79
N LYS A 132 -9.23 2.57 25.88
CA LYS A 132 -9.90 1.50 25.17
C LYS A 132 -10.62 2.07 23.95
N LEU A 133 -10.56 1.32 22.85
CA LEU A 133 -11.13 1.60 21.55
C LEU A 133 -12.08 0.46 21.23
N TYR A 134 -13.30 0.76 20.85
CA TYR A 134 -14.39 -0.18 20.67
C TYR A 134 -14.78 -0.26 19.21
N PHE A 135 -14.95 -1.49 18.67
CA PHE A 135 -15.30 -1.77 17.28
C PHE A 135 -16.53 -2.67 17.25
N GLY A 136 -17.39 -2.40 16.25
CA GLY A 136 -18.68 -3.06 16.13
C GLY A 136 -19.79 -2.31 16.87
N GLU A 137 -21.04 -2.66 16.60
CA GLU A 137 -22.21 -2.01 17.19
C GLU A 137 -22.40 -2.36 18.67
N ASN A 138 -21.95 -3.54 19.07
CA ASN A 138 -22.08 -4.05 20.44
C ASN A 138 -20.70 -4.24 21.11
N ASP A 139 -19.69 -3.48 20.69
CA ASP A 139 -18.33 -3.55 21.25
C ASP A 139 -17.69 -4.96 21.14
N GLU A 140 -17.97 -5.66 20.04
CA GLU A 140 -17.56 -7.05 19.84
C GLU A 140 -16.04 -7.23 19.78
N LEU A 141 -15.30 -6.18 19.46
CA LEU A 141 -13.84 -6.17 19.48
C LEU A 141 -13.34 -4.92 20.18
N ILE A 142 -12.46 -5.09 21.16
CA ILE A 142 -11.88 -3.99 21.93
C ILE A 142 -10.38 -3.97 21.72
N ALA A 143 -9.78 -2.77 21.57
CA ALA A 143 -8.34 -2.60 21.63
C ALA A 143 -7.96 -1.67 22.78
N GLU A 144 -6.93 -2.04 23.51
CA GLU A 144 -6.29 -1.21 24.54
C GLU A 144 -4.99 -0.64 24.01
N VAL A 145 -4.78 0.65 24.17
CA VAL A 145 -3.51 1.31 23.84
C VAL A 145 -2.51 1.04 24.94
N VAL A 146 -1.45 0.29 24.63
CA VAL A 146 -0.44 -0.13 25.63
C VAL A 146 0.81 0.72 25.59
N ASP A 147 1.15 1.32 24.42
CA ASP A 147 2.33 2.19 24.29
C ASP A 147 2.18 3.20 23.15
N ASN A 148 3.04 4.24 23.16
CA ASN A 148 3.18 5.22 22.10
C ASN A 148 4.50 4.99 21.37
N THR A 149 4.46 4.69 20.06
CA THR A 149 5.67 4.41 19.27
C THR A 149 6.16 5.64 18.50
N THR A 150 5.25 6.43 17.96
CA THR A 150 5.54 7.69 17.24
C THR A 150 4.46 8.73 17.53
N SER A 151 4.51 9.89 16.88
CA SER A 151 3.49 10.94 17.02
C SER A 151 2.06 10.43 16.72
N ARG A 152 1.92 9.51 15.77
CA ARG A 152 0.66 8.84 15.40
C ARG A 152 0.65 7.35 15.70
N GLY A 153 1.81 6.75 15.99
CA GLY A 153 1.99 5.32 16.23
C GLY A 153 1.60 4.93 17.66
N ARG A 154 0.99 3.76 17.78
CA ARG A 154 0.61 3.11 19.05
C ARG A 154 0.89 1.63 18.97
N THR A 155 1.31 1.07 20.09
CA THR A 155 1.14 -0.37 20.31
C THR A 155 -0.23 -0.58 20.94
N ILE A 156 -1.04 -1.42 20.31
CA ILE A 156 -2.37 -1.79 20.79
C ILE A 156 -2.42 -3.28 21.10
N ARG A 157 -3.26 -3.65 22.06
CA ARG A 157 -3.55 -5.04 22.38
C ARG A 157 -5.06 -5.27 22.23
N PHE A 158 -5.44 -6.22 21.40
CA PHE A 158 -6.84 -6.60 21.26
C PHE A 158 -7.30 -7.48 22.42
N ILE A 159 -8.49 -7.18 22.91
CA ILE A 159 -9.24 -7.93 23.90
C ILE A 159 -10.46 -8.51 23.16
N PHE A 160 -10.54 -9.82 23.12
CA PHE A 160 -11.61 -10.54 22.43
C PHE A 160 -11.96 -11.79 23.22
N ASP A 161 -13.26 -11.98 23.49
CA ASP A 161 -13.77 -13.15 24.17
C ASP A 161 -14.04 -14.24 23.13
N GLY A 162 -13.08 -15.13 22.94
CA GLY A 162 -13.13 -16.21 21.97
C GLY A 162 -11.75 -16.73 21.58
N ASP A 163 -11.75 -17.72 20.72
CA ASP A 163 -10.56 -18.34 20.17
C ASP A 163 -9.85 -17.46 19.13
N ASP A 164 -8.72 -17.94 18.62
CA ASP A 164 -7.94 -17.19 17.62
C ASP A 164 -8.62 -17.11 16.26
N GLU A 165 -9.42 -18.11 15.90
CA GLU A 165 -10.18 -18.10 14.65
C GLU A 165 -11.25 -17.01 14.69
N GLY A 166 -12.03 -16.95 15.78
CA GLY A 166 -13.02 -15.92 16.01
C GLY A 166 -12.40 -14.51 16.05
N TYR A 167 -11.24 -14.37 16.69
CA TYR A 167 -10.48 -13.12 16.71
C TYR A 167 -10.06 -12.67 15.29
N ARG A 168 -9.48 -13.58 14.48
CA ARG A 168 -9.08 -13.28 13.10
C ARG A 168 -10.27 -12.91 12.23
N LYS A 169 -11.40 -13.58 12.44
CA LYS A 169 -12.67 -13.24 11.78
C LYS A 169 -13.15 -11.84 12.18
N ALA A 170 -13.09 -11.48 13.46
CA ALA A 170 -13.45 -10.15 13.93
C ALA A 170 -12.57 -9.06 13.29
N LEU A 171 -11.25 -9.25 13.23
CA LEU A 171 -10.35 -8.33 12.52
C LEU A 171 -10.75 -8.15 11.05
N THR A 172 -11.13 -9.23 10.38
CA THR A 172 -11.57 -9.17 8.98
C THR A 172 -12.94 -8.49 8.84
N THR A 173 -13.84 -8.70 9.80
CA THR A 173 -15.20 -8.14 9.78
C THR A 173 -15.19 -6.63 9.99
N PHE A 174 -14.42 -6.15 10.97
CA PHE A 174 -14.35 -4.73 11.32
C PHE A 174 -13.28 -3.97 10.55
N GLY A 175 -12.38 -4.68 9.85
CA GLY A 175 -11.37 -4.09 9.00
C GLY A 175 -11.87 -3.82 7.59
N GLU A 176 -11.31 -2.78 6.98
CA GLU A 176 -11.55 -2.40 5.59
C GLU A 176 -10.26 -2.45 4.77
N THR A 177 -10.40 -2.60 3.45
CA THR A 177 -9.28 -2.47 2.50
C THR A 177 -8.64 -1.08 2.65
N PRO A 178 -7.32 -1.00 2.88
CA PRO A 178 -6.65 0.26 3.21
C PRO A 178 -6.38 1.12 1.96
N LEU A 179 -7.42 1.52 1.25
CA LEU A 179 -7.27 2.40 0.08
C LEU A 179 -6.59 3.72 0.45
N PRO A 180 -5.78 4.30 -0.46
CA PRO A 180 -5.26 5.65 -0.30
C PRO A 180 -6.40 6.67 -0.13
N LYS A 181 -6.32 7.53 0.88
CA LYS A 181 -7.35 8.56 1.15
C LYS A 181 -7.48 9.58 0.02
N GLU A 182 -6.42 9.75 -0.76
CA GLU A 182 -6.35 10.64 -1.93
C GLU A 182 -7.31 10.22 -3.04
N MET A 183 -7.79 8.98 -3.05
CA MET A 183 -8.83 8.52 -4.00
C MET A 183 -10.18 9.21 -3.77
N GLY A 184 -10.42 9.78 -2.58
CA GLY A 184 -11.57 10.62 -2.28
C GLY A 184 -12.92 9.89 -2.34
N ARG A 185 -12.94 8.61 -2.07
CA ARG A 185 -14.14 7.77 -2.01
C ARG A 185 -14.08 6.71 -0.92
N ASP A 186 -15.23 6.20 -0.56
CA ASP A 186 -15.34 5.06 0.36
C ASP A 186 -14.92 3.76 -0.30
N VAL A 187 -14.54 2.79 0.54
CA VAL A 187 -14.19 1.43 0.12
C VAL A 187 -15.45 0.71 -0.38
N GLN A 188 -15.32 0.02 -1.50
CA GLN A 188 -16.35 -0.82 -2.09
C GLN A 188 -15.96 -2.29 -1.96
N PRO A 189 -16.93 -3.24 -1.97
CA PRO A 189 -16.64 -4.66 -1.82
C PRO A 189 -15.61 -5.20 -2.84
N GLU A 190 -15.64 -4.68 -4.08
CA GLU A 190 -14.74 -5.07 -5.15
C GLU A 190 -13.29 -4.65 -4.91
N ASP A 191 -13.07 -3.67 -4.03
CA ASP A 191 -11.72 -3.17 -3.75
C ASP A 191 -10.87 -4.22 -3.03
N GLU A 192 -11.46 -5.15 -2.31
CA GLU A 192 -10.71 -6.22 -1.65
C GLU A 192 -9.94 -7.07 -2.68
N GLU A 193 -10.53 -7.33 -3.84
CA GLU A 193 -9.87 -8.05 -4.94
C GLU A 193 -9.06 -7.10 -5.82
N ARG A 194 -9.57 -5.89 -6.08
CA ARG A 194 -8.95 -4.94 -7.01
C ARG A 194 -7.68 -4.30 -6.44
N TYR A 195 -7.63 -4.04 -5.13
CA TYR A 195 -6.45 -3.51 -4.45
C TYR A 195 -5.46 -4.61 -4.04
N GLN A 196 -5.26 -5.59 -4.93
CA GLN A 196 -4.33 -6.70 -4.83
C GLN A 196 -3.66 -6.94 -6.18
N THR A 197 -2.46 -7.54 -6.17
CA THR A 197 -1.91 -8.16 -7.36
C THR A 197 -2.56 -9.52 -7.60
N ILE A 198 -2.59 -10.00 -8.84
CA ILE A 198 -3.13 -11.33 -9.16
C ILE A 198 -2.25 -12.48 -8.66
N PHE A 199 -1.04 -12.17 -8.21
CA PHE A 199 -0.07 -13.12 -7.62
C PHE A 199 0.14 -12.91 -6.11
N ALA A 200 -0.76 -12.18 -5.44
CA ALA A 200 -0.73 -11.98 -3.99
C ALA A 200 -0.97 -13.29 -3.24
N LYS A 201 -0.05 -13.68 -2.35
CA LYS A 201 -0.08 -14.94 -1.59
C LYS A 201 0.15 -14.74 -0.09
N ARG A 202 1.14 -13.94 0.29
CA ARG A 202 1.60 -13.78 1.67
C ARG A 202 0.97 -12.56 2.33
N ILE A 203 0.04 -12.80 3.27
CA ILE A 203 -0.64 -11.73 4.02
C ILE A 203 0.37 -11.00 4.91
N GLY A 204 0.28 -9.66 4.98
CA GLY A 204 1.14 -8.83 5.85
C GLY A 204 1.35 -7.41 5.32
N ALA A 205 0.97 -7.11 4.08
CA ALA A 205 1.07 -5.76 3.52
C ALA A 205 -0.13 -4.89 3.90
N VAL A 206 0.11 -3.61 4.13
CA VAL A 206 -0.91 -2.58 4.40
C VAL A 206 -1.11 -1.63 3.21
N ALA A 207 -0.35 -1.82 2.15
CA ALA A 207 -0.57 -1.19 0.85
C ALA A 207 -0.18 -2.17 -0.26
N ALA A 208 -0.88 -2.09 -1.40
CA ALA A 208 -0.59 -2.95 -2.54
C ALA A 208 0.71 -2.52 -3.24
N PRO A 209 1.51 -3.47 -3.77
CA PRO A 209 2.59 -3.15 -4.71
C PRO A 209 1.97 -2.70 -6.04
N THR A 210 1.70 -1.39 -6.15
CA THR A 210 0.81 -0.79 -7.15
C THR A 210 1.22 -1.08 -8.59
N ALA A 211 2.52 -1.12 -8.90
CA ALA A 211 3.00 -1.49 -10.23
C ALA A 211 2.56 -2.91 -10.63
N GLY A 212 2.53 -3.84 -9.66
CA GLY A 212 2.08 -5.21 -9.86
C GLY A 212 0.59 -5.36 -10.14
N MET A 213 -0.22 -4.38 -9.71
CA MET A 213 -1.69 -4.42 -9.89
C MET A 213 -2.13 -4.35 -11.36
N HIS A 214 -1.27 -3.88 -12.26
CA HIS A 214 -1.58 -3.76 -13.69
C HIS A 214 -1.39 -5.07 -14.46
N PHE A 215 -0.75 -6.08 -13.87
CA PHE A 215 -0.62 -7.38 -14.52
C PHE A 215 -1.96 -8.10 -14.58
N SER A 216 -2.33 -8.56 -15.77
CA SER A 216 -3.39 -9.52 -16.00
C SER A 216 -2.82 -10.93 -16.15
N ARG A 217 -3.66 -11.94 -15.97
CA ARG A 217 -3.26 -13.34 -16.24
C ARG A 217 -2.80 -13.52 -17.68
N ALA A 218 -3.42 -12.79 -18.61
CA ALA A 218 -3.05 -12.83 -20.04
C ALA A 218 -1.64 -12.28 -20.27
N VAL A 219 -1.27 -11.17 -19.63
CA VAL A 219 0.07 -10.59 -19.74
C VAL A 219 1.11 -11.55 -19.16
N LEU A 220 0.89 -12.10 -17.96
CA LEU A 220 1.84 -13.05 -17.36
C LEU A 220 2.00 -14.32 -18.21
N LYS A 221 0.91 -14.85 -18.77
CA LYS A 221 0.99 -16.01 -19.66
C LYS A 221 1.78 -15.74 -20.93
N ARG A 222 1.65 -14.54 -21.52
CA ARG A 222 2.45 -14.14 -22.68
C ARG A 222 3.92 -13.95 -22.33
N MET A 223 4.25 -13.45 -21.12
CA MET A 223 5.63 -13.37 -20.63
C MET A 223 6.25 -14.76 -20.53
N GLU A 224 5.55 -15.71 -19.91
CA GLU A 224 5.99 -17.11 -19.84
C GLU A 224 6.29 -17.69 -21.24
N LEU A 225 5.36 -17.48 -22.21
CA LEU A 225 5.54 -17.95 -23.59
C LEU A 225 6.70 -17.29 -24.33
N LYS A 226 7.11 -16.09 -23.92
CA LYS A 226 8.31 -15.39 -24.42
C LYS A 226 9.60 -15.82 -23.72
N GLY A 227 9.56 -16.76 -22.78
CA GLY A 227 10.72 -17.20 -22.01
C GLY A 227 11.19 -16.18 -20.95
N ILE A 228 10.31 -15.28 -20.51
CA ILE A 228 10.58 -14.32 -19.44
C ILE A 228 10.29 -15.01 -18.11
N GLU A 229 11.30 -15.10 -17.25
CA GLU A 229 11.14 -15.64 -15.90
C GLU A 229 10.41 -14.65 -14.98
N THR A 230 9.55 -15.16 -14.09
CA THR A 230 8.81 -14.34 -13.11
C THR A 230 9.02 -14.84 -11.69
N PRO A 231 10.26 -14.76 -11.13
CA PRO A 231 10.53 -15.15 -9.76
C PRO A 231 9.76 -14.26 -8.77
N GLU A 232 9.34 -14.86 -7.66
CA GLU A 232 8.56 -14.16 -6.62
C GLU A 232 9.43 -13.88 -5.38
N ILE A 233 9.21 -12.69 -4.80
CA ILE A 233 9.72 -12.31 -3.49
C ILE A 233 8.56 -11.87 -2.61
N THR A 234 8.78 -11.82 -1.29
CA THR A 234 7.81 -11.26 -0.36
C THR A 234 8.40 -10.02 0.30
N LEU A 235 7.87 -8.85 -0.04
CA LEU A 235 8.20 -7.58 0.61
C LEU A 235 6.89 -6.96 1.11
N HIS A 236 6.66 -7.03 2.42
CA HIS A 236 5.50 -6.41 3.01
C HIS A 236 5.63 -4.88 2.98
N VAL A 237 4.66 -4.24 2.36
CA VAL A 237 4.57 -2.78 2.32
C VAL A 237 4.00 -2.31 3.65
N GLY A 238 4.85 -1.76 4.50
CA GLY A 238 4.57 -1.37 5.87
C GLY A 238 4.54 0.14 6.09
N LEU A 239 4.92 0.56 7.30
CA LEU A 239 4.88 1.96 7.77
C LEU A 239 5.67 2.93 6.88
N GLY A 240 6.78 2.48 6.29
CA GLY A 240 7.66 3.32 5.48
C GLY A 240 6.97 4.06 4.33
N VAL A 241 5.88 3.49 3.78
CA VAL A 241 5.09 4.12 2.70
C VAL A 241 4.28 5.33 3.19
N PHE A 242 3.96 5.36 4.49
CA PHE A 242 3.14 6.44 5.08
C PHE A 242 3.98 7.53 5.75
N LYS A 243 5.30 7.38 5.79
CA LYS A 243 6.21 8.39 6.32
C LYS A 243 6.58 9.39 5.22
N PRO A 244 6.30 10.67 5.39
CA PRO A 244 6.77 11.69 4.45
C PRO A 244 8.29 11.79 4.50
N VAL A 245 8.89 12.17 3.38
CA VAL A 245 10.31 12.59 3.36
C VAL A 245 10.40 13.96 4.03
N GLU A 246 11.07 14.02 5.18
CA GLU A 246 11.16 15.25 6.02
C GLU A 246 12.49 15.99 5.86
N VAL A 247 13.45 15.40 5.13
CA VAL A 247 14.79 15.96 4.95
C VAL A 247 14.90 16.66 3.59
N GLU A 248 15.44 17.88 3.56
CA GLU A 248 15.65 18.62 2.31
C GLU A 248 16.73 17.96 1.44
N ASP A 249 17.80 17.47 2.02
CA ASP A 249 18.84 16.70 1.34
C ASP A 249 18.44 15.23 1.30
N LEU A 250 17.97 14.76 0.14
CA LEU A 250 17.46 13.39 -0.05
C LEU A 250 18.52 12.31 0.18
N THR A 251 19.81 12.63 0.13
CA THR A 251 20.89 11.68 0.45
C THR A 251 20.90 11.27 1.93
N LYS A 252 20.26 12.07 2.79
CA LYS A 252 20.10 11.80 4.23
C LYS A 252 18.83 11.04 4.58
N HIS A 253 17.94 10.85 3.60
CA HIS A 253 16.74 10.06 3.81
C HIS A 253 17.10 8.57 3.89
N LYS A 254 16.68 7.93 4.97
CA LYS A 254 16.81 6.47 5.14
C LYS A 254 15.44 5.85 4.94
N PRO A 255 15.19 5.18 3.80
CA PRO A 255 13.95 4.43 3.62
C PRO A 255 13.94 3.27 4.63
N GLU A 256 12.77 3.03 5.21
CA GLU A 256 12.55 1.84 6.03
C GLU A 256 12.22 0.68 5.11
N SER A 257 12.93 -0.43 5.28
CA SER A 257 12.63 -1.72 4.66
C SER A 257 12.31 -2.73 5.75
N GLU A 258 11.21 -3.43 5.63
CA GLU A 258 10.79 -4.53 6.50
C GLU A 258 10.79 -5.86 5.74
#